data_a27b3671f229327ea13343052683dc6a
#
_entry.id   a27b3671f229327ea13343052683dc6a
#
_cell.length_a   1.000
_cell.length_b   1.000
_cell.length_c   1.000
_cell.angle_alpha   90.00
_cell.angle_beta   90.00
_cell.angle_gamma   90.00
#
_symmetry.space_group_name_H-M   'P 1'
#
loop_
_entity.id
_entity.type
_entity.pdbx_description
1 polymer ?
#
loop_
_entity_poly.entity_id
_entity_poly.type
_entity_poly.pdbx_seq_one_letter_code
_entity_poly.pdbx_strand_id
1 'polypeptide(L)'
;MSNRKTTFFYALLIATASLAVGLVIASRLGLAPESSAQTMAAPPMNSAPLNGPLTASTFRDIAKLVTPAVVNIRTESRQRQQDLTDFFGGGNGGNGDNGGGNGSDDLFQRFFGSPQGGGQRQREPREQLVQAAGTGFIIDKAGFILTNNHVVEGATKIEVSLYGEDESQEYEAKVVGRDPLTDSALIELIQKPNHTLPEVKFGDSAQIQPGDWVMAIGNPFGLAHTVSVGVISALERPFPVAEGRSAQVLQTDAAINPGNSGGPLLNIRGEVIGMNTAIYTDSRAAGNIGIGFAIPSNTVRELLPQLRSGKITRGRIGVGVRGVPADAVDEFGLKDKNGALIQTVAPKGAAAKAGLEPGDVVIAYNGKPIRNSEDLVQAVINTRPGSTVPLRIVRDKQEQTKNITVDELDLESETQARNDAGANRSGPAQPEPSSGFGMSLGNLTPQIAQRLRIDDGTRGVVVMEVEPESAAAKAGIQPSDVIVRVGRTAVTNASEASRELGRVPSGGTAFLRILRGGQETFVTVTKE
;
A
#
# COMPACT_ATOMS: atom_id res chain seq x y z
N MET A 1 -37.31 48.74 31.39
CA MET A 1 -36.44 47.59 31.09
C MET A 1 -35.67 47.70 29.75
N SER A 2 -35.68 48.87 29.09
CA SER A 2 -35.05 49.06 27.76
C SER A 2 -33.53 49.36 27.81
N ASN A 3 -33.02 50.05 28.84
CA ASN A 3 -31.64 50.54 28.87
C ASN A 3 -30.55 49.46 29.03
N ARG A 4 -30.83 48.31 29.65
CA ARG A 4 -29.82 47.25 29.86
C ARG A 4 -29.41 46.55 28.55
N LYS A 5 -30.36 46.32 27.64
CA LYS A 5 -30.09 45.69 26.34
C LYS A 5 -29.28 46.60 25.42
N THR A 6 -29.58 47.91 25.45
CA THR A 6 -28.87 48.92 24.65
C THR A 6 -27.42 49.10 25.16
N THR A 7 -27.23 49.11 26.48
CA THR A 7 -25.88 49.22 27.08
C THR A 7 -25.05 47.96 26.77
N PHE A 8 -25.64 46.76 26.79
CA PHE A 8 -24.96 45.52 26.45
C PHE A 8 -24.56 45.48 24.96
N PHE A 9 -25.45 46.01 24.07
CA PHE A 9 -25.16 46.11 22.65
C PHE A 9 -23.99 47.06 22.34
N TYR A 10 -23.97 48.24 22.98
CA TYR A 10 -22.84 49.17 22.82
C TYR A 10 -21.53 48.63 23.42
N ALA A 11 -21.58 47.94 24.55
CA ALA A 11 -20.42 47.33 25.15
C ALA A 11 -19.83 46.21 24.25
N LEU A 12 -20.67 45.38 23.62
CA LEU A 12 -20.25 44.37 22.66
C LEU A 12 -19.66 44.98 21.41
N LEU A 13 -20.24 46.05 20.89
CA LEU A 13 -19.77 46.76 19.71
C LEU A 13 -18.40 47.45 19.94
N ILE A 14 -18.20 48.03 21.11
CA ILE A 14 -16.90 48.60 21.52
C ILE A 14 -15.86 47.49 21.69
N ALA A 15 -16.23 46.37 22.29
CA ALA A 15 -15.32 45.23 22.46
C ALA A 15 -14.87 44.62 21.12
N THR A 16 -15.81 44.45 20.17
CA THR A 16 -15.47 43.95 18.81
C THR A 16 -14.64 44.97 18.01
N ALA A 17 -14.94 46.26 18.10
CA ALA A 17 -14.14 47.30 17.47
C ALA A 17 -12.71 47.38 18.06
N SER A 18 -12.58 47.27 19.39
CA SER A 18 -11.27 47.26 20.05
C SER A 18 -10.45 46.02 19.68
N LEU A 19 -11.10 44.84 19.55
CA LEU A 19 -10.45 43.61 19.10
C LEU A 19 -9.96 43.74 17.65
N ALA A 20 -10.77 44.31 16.76
CA ALA A 20 -10.39 44.54 15.35
C ALA A 20 -9.22 45.53 15.23
N VAL A 21 -9.23 46.60 15.99
CA VAL A 21 -8.12 47.60 16.03
C VAL A 21 -6.87 46.92 16.61
N GLY A 22 -7.00 46.13 17.69
CA GLY A 22 -5.88 45.39 18.28
C GLY A 22 -5.26 44.42 17.29
N LEU A 23 -6.06 43.69 16.50
CA LEU A 23 -5.60 42.76 15.47
C LEU A 23 -4.84 43.50 14.34
N VAL A 24 -5.34 44.66 13.89
CA VAL A 24 -4.68 45.48 12.87
C VAL A 24 -3.36 46.04 13.39
N ILE A 25 -3.30 46.50 14.64
CA ILE A 25 -2.07 47.01 15.26
C ILE A 25 -1.06 45.85 15.45
N ALA A 26 -1.50 44.69 15.92
CA ALA A 26 -0.64 43.51 16.10
C ALA A 26 -0.05 43.05 14.77
N SER A 27 -0.84 43.05 13.69
CA SER A 27 -0.36 42.70 12.35
C SER A 27 0.63 43.70 11.76
N ARG A 28 0.50 45.02 12.08
CA ARG A 28 1.43 46.04 11.60
C ARG A 28 2.72 46.12 12.43
N LEU A 29 2.68 45.74 13.68
CA LEU A 29 3.86 45.74 14.56
C LEU A 29 4.66 44.41 14.52
N GLY A 30 4.25 43.43 13.68
CA GLY A 30 4.94 42.13 13.60
C GLY A 30 4.90 41.34 14.90
N LEU A 31 3.95 41.59 15.80
CA LEU A 31 3.80 40.93 17.08
C LEU A 31 3.06 39.59 16.97
N ALA A 32 2.52 39.25 15.80
CA ALA A 32 2.14 37.89 15.50
C ALA A 32 3.45 37.07 15.37
N PRO A 33 3.64 35.94 16.11
CA PRO A 33 4.75 35.07 15.84
C PRO A 33 4.66 34.73 14.35
N GLU A 34 5.70 35.10 13.58
CA GLU A 34 5.84 34.57 12.24
C GLU A 34 5.78 33.06 12.41
N SER A 35 4.68 32.46 11.99
CA SER A 35 4.60 31.04 11.78
C SER A 35 5.69 30.74 10.76
N SER A 36 6.85 30.37 11.24
CA SER A 36 7.93 29.79 10.45
C SER A 36 7.57 28.35 10.05
N ALA A 37 6.33 28.12 9.68
CA ALA A 37 6.00 27.13 8.69
C ALA A 37 6.68 27.64 7.41
N GLN A 38 7.97 27.38 7.27
CA GLN A 38 8.58 27.31 5.96
C GLN A 38 7.66 26.40 5.17
N THR A 39 6.82 26.99 4.34
CA THR A 39 6.16 26.28 3.25
C THR A 39 7.32 25.70 2.46
N MET A 40 7.66 24.43 2.75
CA MET A 40 8.63 23.70 1.96
C MET A 40 8.01 23.59 0.58
N ALA A 41 8.36 24.53 -0.29
CA ALA A 41 7.90 24.57 -1.65
C ALA A 41 8.35 23.26 -2.31
N ALA A 42 7.40 22.53 -2.89
CA ALA A 42 7.75 21.45 -3.78
C ALA A 42 8.69 22.01 -4.87
N PRO A 43 9.68 21.24 -5.34
CA PRO A 43 10.55 21.68 -6.41
C PRO A 43 9.76 22.28 -7.57
N PRO A 44 10.20 23.40 -8.18
CA PRO A 44 9.45 24.07 -9.23
C PRO A 44 9.21 23.13 -10.40
N MET A 45 7.97 23.10 -10.91
CA MET A 45 7.68 22.42 -12.18
C MET A 45 8.21 23.28 -13.32
N ASN A 46 8.87 22.64 -14.26
CA ASN A 46 9.31 23.29 -15.48
C ASN A 46 8.22 23.17 -16.55
N SER A 47 7.67 24.30 -16.99
CA SER A 47 6.53 24.34 -17.90
C SER A 47 6.84 24.90 -19.28
N ALA A 48 8.10 25.21 -19.58
CA ALA A 48 8.44 25.71 -20.93
C ALA A 48 8.40 24.56 -21.94
N PRO A 49 7.50 24.57 -22.94
CA PRO A 49 7.52 23.54 -23.98
C PRO A 49 8.83 23.61 -24.78
N LEU A 50 9.36 22.45 -25.17
CA LEU A 50 10.39 22.40 -26.21
C LEU A 50 9.75 22.90 -27.51
N ASN A 51 10.19 24.05 -27.97
CA ASN A 51 9.76 24.61 -29.25
C ASN A 51 10.57 23.91 -30.36
N GLY A 52 9.94 23.02 -31.12
CA GLY A 52 10.53 22.41 -32.29
C GLY A 52 10.25 20.90 -32.43
N PRO A 53 10.48 20.35 -33.63
CA PRO A 53 10.33 18.91 -33.87
C PRO A 53 11.40 18.12 -33.11
N LEU A 54 11.10 16.87 -32.75
CA LEU A 54 12.07 15.93 -32.24
C LEU A 54 13.19 15.73 -33.29
N THR A 55 14.41 15.86 -32.84
CA THR A 55 15.61 15.65 -33.70
C THR A 55 16.31 14.38 -33.30
N ALA A 56 17.21 13.87 -34.16
CA ALA A 56 18.04 12.71 -33.85
C ALA A 56 18.92 12.90 -32.59
N SER A 57 19.15 14.13 -32.16
CA SER A 57 19.95 14.44 -30.96
C SER A 57 19.13 14.66 -29.69
N THR A 58 17.81 14.78 -29.77
CA THR A 58 16.96 15.18 -28.63
C THR A 58 17.25 14.36 -27.38
N PHE A 59 17.18 13.04 -27.46
CA PHE A 59 17.40 12.17 -26.30
C PHE A 59 18.85 12.22 -25.80
N ARG A 60 19.83 12.33 -26.72
CA ARG A 60 21.24 12.52 -26.34
C ARG A 60 21.46 13.81 -25.57
N ASP A 61 20.81 14.90 -25.97
CA ASP A 61 20.97 16.22 -25.37
C ASP A 61 20.27 16.28 -24.01
N ILE A 62 19.09 15.63 -23.87
CA ILE A 62 18.42 15.43 -22.58
C ILE A 62 19.28 14.58 -21.64
N ALA A 63 19.85 13.46 -22.14
CA ALA A 63 20.73 12.62 -21.34
C ALA A 63 21.92 13.42 -20.79
N LYS A 64 22.61 14.20 -21.64
CA LYS A 64 23.72 15.05 -21.20
C LYS A 64 23.33 16.06 -20.14
N LEU A 65 22.12 16.61 -20.21
CA LEU A 65 21.60 17.60 -19.27
C LEU A 65 21.28 16.97 -17.91
N VAL A 66 20.66 15.80 -17.89
CA VAL A 66 20.08 15.22 -16.68
C VAL A 66 20.99 14.20 -16.00
N THR A 67 21.81 13.45 -16.76
CA THR A 67 22.74 12.45 -16.21
C THR A 67 23.59 12.97 -15.04
N PRO A 68 24.10 14.22 -15.03
CA PRO A 68 24.85 14.72 -13.89
C PRO A 68 24.10 14.73 -12.56
N ALA A 69 22.77 14.77 -12.59
CA ALA A 69 21.93 14.73 -11.38
C ALA A 69 21.51 13.29 -10.99
N VAL A 70 21.89 12.28 -11.78
CA VAL A 70 21.59 10.86 -11.50
C VAL A 70 22.78 10.23 -10.80
N VAL A 71 22.53 9.56 -9.68
CA VAL A 71 23.56 9.01 -8.79
C VAL A 71 23.43 7.49 -8.66
N ASN A 72 24.54 6.82 -8.40
CA ASN A 72 24.53 5.44 -7.95
C ASN A 72 24.38 5.42 -6.41
N ILE A 73 23.60 4.46 -5.92
CA ILE A 73 23.40 4.22 -4.49
C ILE A 73 23.82 2.80 -4.19
N ARG A 74 24.76 2.64 -3.26
CA ARG A 74 25.15 1.35 -2.68
C ARG A 74 24.67 1.29 -1.25
N THR A 75 24.15 0.15 -0.85
CA THR A 75 23.68 -0.07 0.51
C THR A 75 24.26 -1.36 1.07
N GLU A 76 24.56 -1.34 2.38
CA GLU A 76 24.91 -2.52 3.14
C GLU A 76 23.82 -2.76 4.18
N SER A 77 23.30 -3.98 4.25
CA SER A 77 22.33 -4.41 5.25
C SER A 77 22.86 -5.64 5.99
N ARG A 78 22.54 -5.75 7.30
CA ARG A 78 22.84 -6.94 8.09
C ARG A 78 21.59 -7.78 8.17
N GLN A 79 21.56 -8.92 7.50
CA GLN A 79 20.47 -9.86 7.59
C GLN A 79 20.89 -11.09 8.40
N ARG A 80 20.04 -11.51 9.34
CA ARG A 80 20.16 -12.82 9.99
C ARG A 80 19.62 -13.87 9.02
N GLN A 81 20.33 -15.00 8.90
CA GLN A 81 19.96 -16.07 7.97
C GLN A 81 18.54 -16.65 8.21
N GLN A 82 17.94 -16.43 9.40
CA GLN A 82 16.54 -16.76 9.69
C GLN A 82 15.55 -15.77 9.04
N ASP A 83 15.90 -14.50 8.98
CA ASP A 83 15.06 -13.46 8.35
C ASP A 83 14.98 -13.64 6.83
N LEU A 84 16.02 -14.24 6.21
CA LEU A 84 16.04 -14.57 4.78
C LEU A 84 15.07 -15.70 4.43
N THR A 85 14.95 -16.73 5.29
CA THR A 85 14.02 -17.84 5.03
C THR A 85 12.58 -17.48 5.34
N ASP A 86 12.32 -16.62 6.31
CA ASP A 86 10.97 -16.13 6.64
C ASP A 86 10.52 -15.02 5.68
N PHE A 87 11.43 -14.15 5.28
CA PHE A 87 11.14 -13.07 4.32
C PHE A 87 11.01 -13.60 2.88
N PHE A 88 11.74 -14.67 2.55
CA PHE A 88 11.74 -15.29 1.22
C PHE A 88 10.86 -16.56 1.13
N GLY A 89 9.92 -16.77 2.07
CA GLY A 89 8.90 -17.82 1.94
C GLY A 89 9.43 -19.25 2.07
N GLY A 90 10.34 -19.50 3.01
CA GLY A 90 10.79 -20.84 3.38
C GLY A 90 9.73 -21.64 4.12
N GLY A 91 8.59 -21.92 3.50
CA GLY A 91 7.66 -22.96 3.91
C GLY A 91 8.27 -24.33 3.58
N ASN A 92 8.46 -25.12 4.62
CA ASN A 92 8.96 -26.49 4.63
C ASN A 92 8.33 -27.37 3.54
N GLY A 93 9.17 -28.15 2.86
CA GLY A 93 8.85 -28.95 1.69
C GLY A 93 7.64 -29.85 1.83
N GLY A 94 6.73 -29.68 0.92
CA GLY A 94 5.65 -30.60 0.59
C GLY A 94 5.31 -30.39 -0.88
N ASN A 95 5.51 -31.42 -1.68
CA ASN A 95 5.16 -31.55 -3.09
C ASN A 95 3.75 -31.00 -3.36
N GLY A 96 3.60 -29.98 -4.23
CA GLY A 96 2.28 -29.50 -4.63
C GLY A 96 2.38 -28.18 -5.41
N ASP A 97 2.37 -28.30 -6.72
CA ASP A 97 2.11 -27.28 -7.72
C ASP A 97 0.86 -26.46 -7.35
N ASN A 98 1.02 -25.17 -7.02
CA ASN A 98 -0.03 -24.17 -7.26
C ASN A 98 0.47 -22.74 -7.00
N GLY A 99 0.39 -21.93 -8.05
CA GLY A 99 0.75 -20.54 -8.09
C GLY A 99 -0.12 -19.64 -7.21
N GLY A 100 0.53 -18.84 -6.39
CA GLY A 100 -0.09 -17.83 -5.53
C GLY A 100 0.96 -17.11 -4.68
N GLY A 101 2.12 -16.76 -5.27
CA GLY A 101 3.15 -15.98 -4.58
C GLY A 101 2.85 -14.48 -4.64
N ASN A 102 2.96 -13.80 -3.51
CA ASN A 102 2.87 -12.34 -3.39
C ASN A 102 3.87 -11.66 -4.34
N GLY A 103 3.36 -10.84 -5.27
CA GLY A 103 4.12 -10.32 -6.42
C GLY A 103 5.34 -9.44 -6.11
N SER A 104 5.48 -8.86 -4.91
CA SER A 104 6.59 -7.97 -4.55
C SER A 104 7.85 -8.70 -4.10
N ASP A 105 7.70 -9.76 -3.30
CA ASP A 105 8.84 -10.50 -2.75
C ASP A 105 9.51 -11.37 -3.80
N ASP A 106 8.73 -11.97 -4.70
CA ASP A 106 9.20 -12.74 -5.83
C ASP A 106 9.94 -11.87 -6.86
N LEU A 107 9.52 -10.61 -7.04
CA LEU A 107 10.19 -9.63 -7.91
C LEU A 107 11.58 -9.25 -7.38
N PHE A 108 11.71 -9.06 -6.06
CA PHE A 108 12.99 -8.69 -5.46
C PHE A 108 14.03 -9.82 -5.57
N GLN A 109 13.64 -11.08 -5.30
CA GLN A 109 14.52 -12.24 -5.46
C GLN A 109 15.00 -12.43 -6.91
N ARG A 110 14.11 -12.21 -7.87
CA ARG A 110 14.46 -12.34 -9.29
C ARG A 110 15.38 -11.22 -9.79
N PHE A 111 15.31 -10.05 -9.15
CA PHE A 111 16.06 -8.87 -9.54
C PHE A 111 17.49 -8.85 -9.01
N PHE A 112 17.69 -9.28 -7.76
CA PHE A 112 18.98 -9.16 -7.06
C PHE A 112 19.73 -10.50 -6.89
N GLY A 113 19.15 -11.62 -7.35
CA GLY A 113 19.79 -12.93 -7.39
C GLY A 113 19.94 -13.60 -6.02
N SER A 114 19.47 -14.84 -5.90
CA SER A 114 19.81 -15.68 -4.76
C SER A 114 21.26 -16.13 -4.88
N PRO A 115 22.07 -16.13 -3.80
CA PRO A 115 23.38 -16.77 -3.81
C PRO A 115 23.23 -18.27 -4.03
N GLN A 116 23.62 -18.77 -5.19
CA GLN A 116 23.62 -20.17 -5.53
C GLN A 116 24.76 -20.89 -4.80
N GLY A 117 24.45 -21.64 -3.77
CA GLY A 117 25.45 -22.42 -3.03
C GLY A 117 24.81 -23.55 -2.23
N GLY A 118 24.80 -24.76 -2.80
CA GLY A 118 24.31 -25.97 -2.18
C GLY A 118 25.16 -26.43 -0.98
N GLY A 119 24.49 -27.10 -0.03
CA GLY A 119 25.14 -27.87 1.03
C GLY A 119 24.46 -27.73 2.39
N GLN A 120 23.56 -28.66 2.70
CA GLN A 120 23.02 -28.85 4.05
C GLN A 120 24.14 -29.11 5.05
N ARG A 121 24.40 -28.16 5.92
CA ARG A 121 25.00 -28.38 7.25
C ARG A 121 24.38 -27.34 8.18
N GLN A 122 23.74 -27.78 9.26
CA GLN A 122 23.33 -26.92 10.37
C GLN A 122 24.50 -26.07 10.82
N ARG A 123 24.44 -24.77 10.53
CA ARG A 123 25.37 -23.76 11.03
C ARG A 123 24.58 -22.75 11.83
N GLU A 124 25.17 -22.32 12.94
CA GLU A 124 24.66 -21.22 13.76
C GLU A 124 24.36 -19.98 12.90
N PRO A 125 23.34 -19.17 13.24
CA PRO A 125 22.95 -18.01 12.44
C PRO A 125 24.11 -17.02 12.39
N ARG A 126 24.77 -16.92 11.25
CA ARG A 126 25.80 -15.91 10.97
C ARG A 126 25.11 -14.71 10.32
N GLU A 127 25.34 -13.52 10.89
CA GLU A 127 25.00 -12.27 10.21
C GLU A 127 25.78 -12.20 8.89
N GLN A 128 25.08 -12.09 7.78
CA GLN A 128 25.70 -11.85 6.47
C GLN A 128 25.47 -10.38 6.09
N LEU A 129 26.53 -9.73 5.62
CA LEU A 129 26.43 -8.43 4.96
C LEU A 129 25.90 -8.66 3.54
N VAL A 130 24.74 -8.13 3.27
CA VAL A 130 24.13 -8.12 1.93
C VAL A 130 24.34 -6.73 1.36
N GLN A 131 24.95 -6.67 0.17
CA GLN A 131 25.10 -5.43 -0.58
C GLN A 131 24.04 -5.35 -1.67
N ALA A 132 23.39 -4.19 -1.77
CA ALA A 132 22.46 -3.87 -2.84
C ALA A 132 22.91 -2.59 -3.54
N ALA A 133 22.51 -2.44 -4.80
CA ALA A 133 22.80 -1.26 -5.59
C ALA A 133 21.53 -0.78 -6.30
N GLY A 134 21.37 0.53 -6.39
CA GLY A 134 20.27 1.17 -7.08
C GLY A 134 20.68 2.53 -7.63
N THR A 135 19.72 3.25 -8.14
CA THR A 135 19.87 4.60 -8.65
C THR A 135 19.09 5.59 -7.79
N GLY A 136 19.53 6.84 -7.79
CA GLY A 136 18.77 7.97 -7.27
C GLY A 136 18.95 9.19 -8.15
N PHE A 137 18.23 10.25 -7.85
CA PHE A 137 18.44 11.55 -8.51
C PHE A 137 18.33 12.71 -7.52
N ILE A 138 19.20 13.69 -7.70
CA ILE A 138 19.33 14.87 -6.85
C ILE A 138 18.19 15.83 -7.15
N ILE A 139 17.42 16.19 -6.12
CA ILE A 139 16.22 17.05 -6.26
C ILE A 139 16.46 18.49 -5.83
N ASP A 140 17.55 18.75 -5.13
CA ASP A 140 17.97 20.11 -4.76
C ASP A 140 19.48 20.19 -4.47
N LYS A 141 19.98 21.43 -4.49
CA LYS A 141 21.40 21.75 -4.22
C LYS A 141 21.83 21.48 -2.78
N ALA A 142 20.88 21.20 -1.88
CA ALA A 142 21.16 20.87 -0.49
C ALA A 142 21.60 19.39 -0.34
N GLY A 143 21.58 18.60 -1.42
CA GLY A 143 22.04 17.21 -1.41
C GLY A 143 20.97 16.21 -1.03
N PHE A 144 19.70 16.57 -1.21
CA PHE A 144 18.60 15.62 -1.10
C PHE A 144 18.45 14.81 -2.40
N ILE A 145 18.30 13.50 -2.24
CA ILE A 145 18.22 12.53 -3.33
C ILE A 145 16.96 11.70 -3.15
N LEU A 146 16.18 11.57 -4.21
CA LEU A 146 15.07 10.62 -4.28
C LEU A 146 15.54 9.28 -4.83
N THR A 147 15.01 8.20 -4.26
CA THR A 147 15.21 6.82 -4.69
C THR A 147 14.02 5.96 -4.27
N ASN A 148 14.02 4.67 -4.59
CA ASN A 148 13.00 3.75 -4.09
C ASN A 148 13.24 3.35 -2.63
N ASN A 149 12.14 3.02 -1.93
CA ASN A 149 12.21 2.51 -0.56
C ASN A 149 13.01 1.21 -0.48
N HIS A 150 12.74 0.26 -1.39
CA HIS A 150 13.42 -1.04 -1.41
C HIS A 150 14.94 -0.94 -1.60
N VAL A 151 15.46 0.14 -2.19
CA VAL A 151 16.91 0.38 -2.34
C VAL A 151 17.58 0.65 -0.99
N VAL A 152 16.89 1.33 -0.07
CA VAL A 152 17.45 1.77 1.22
C VAL A 152 16.85 1.06 2.44
N GLU A 153 15.91 0.15 2.22
CA GLU A 153 15.24 -0.57 3.30
C GLU A 153 16.21 -1.48 4.06
N GLY A 154 16.21 -1.36 5.40
CA GLY A 154 17.11 -2.13 6.25
C GLY A 154 18.60 -1.81 6.09
N ALA A 155 18.95 -0.77 5.30
CA ALA A 155 20.34 -0.37 5.11
C ALA A 155 20.97 0.15 6.43
N THR A 156 22.12 -0.41 6.78
CA THR A 156 22.96 0.06 7.90
C THR A 156 23.99 1.09 7.44
N LYS A 157 24.30 1.09 6.14
CA LYS A 157 25.20 2.06 5.49
C LYS A 157 24.66 2.36 4.09
N ILE A 158 24.72 3.63 3.70
CA ILE A 158 24.32 4.10 2.37
C ILE A 158 25.47 4.96 1.83
N GLU A 159 25.96 4.60 0.67
CA GLU A 159 27.00 5.30 -0.06
C GLU A 159 26.48 5.75 -1.42
N VAL A 160 26.83 6.96 -1.79
CA VAL A 160 26.39 7.61 -3.04
C VAL A 160 27.59 8.01 -3.86
N SER A 161 27.65 7.57 -5.11
CA SER A 161 28.65 8.01 -6.09
C SER A 161 28.03 9.03 -7.03
N LEU A 162 28.71 10.19 -7.19
CA LEU A 162 28.26 11.30 -8.04
C LEU A 162 28.84 11.18 -9.45
N TYR A 163 28.12 11.77 -10.42
CA TYR A 163 28.54 11.77 -11.82
C TYR A 163 29.84 12.55 -12.02
N GLY A 164 30.79 11.95 -12.75
CA GLY A 164 32.03 12.61 -13.16
C GLY A 164 33.10 12.71 -12.07
N GLU A 165 32.87 12.12 -10.91
CA GLU A 165 33.85 11.97 -9.87
C GLU A 165 34.60 10.62 -9.99
N ASP A 166 35.70 10.48 -9.24
CA ASP A 166 36.45 9.24 -9.21
C ASP A 166 35.60 8.12 -8.58
N GLU A 167 35.66 6.89 -9.11
CA GLU A 167 34.91 5.73 -8.61
C GLU A 167 35.22 5.40 -7.15
N SER A 168 36.35 5.84 -6.65
CA SER A 168 36.74 5.69 -5.23
C SER A 168 36.13 6.75 -4.31
N GLN A 169 35.51 7.80 -4.86
CA GLN A 169 34.90 8.88 -4.09
C GLN A 169 33.43 8.60 -3.86
N GLU A 170 33.12 8.13 -2.66
CA GLU A 170 31.77 7.84 -2.21
C GLU A 170 31.38 8.79 -1.09
N TYR A 171 30.11 9.22 -1.10
CA TYR A 171 29.53 10.10 -0.09
C TYR A 171 28.57 9.31 0.78
N GLU A 172 28.78 9.35 2.08
CA GLU A 172 27.84 8.76 3.01
C GLU A 172 26.53 9.54 3.03
N ALA A 173 25.40 8.80 3.01
CA ALA A 173 24.06 9.36 3.07
C ALA A 173 23.25 8.73 4.20
N LYS A 174 22.24 9.47 4.66
CA LYS A 174 21.25 9.00 5.64
C LYS A 174 19.85 9.02 5.06
N VAL A 175 19.01 8.10 5.51
CA VAL A 175 17.57 8.15 5.22
C VAL A 175 16.96 9.31 5.99
N VAL A 176 16.27 10.19 5.28
CA VAL A 176 15.47 11.28 5.85
C VAL A 176 14.04 10.82 6.09
N GLY A 177 13.44 10.14 5.12
CA GLY A 177 12.12 9.56 5.24
C GLY A 177 11.87 8.53 4.15
N ARG A 178 10.98 7.59 4.41
CA ARG A 178 10.62 6.53 3.46
C ARG A 178 9.15 6.19 3.52
N ASP A 179 8.61 5.73 2.42
CA ASP A 179 7.23 5.27 2.28
C ASP A 179 7.19 3.93 1.54
N PRO A 180 7.03 2.82 2.26
CA PRO A 180 6.93 1.50 1.63
C PRO A 180 5.72 1.34 0.70
N LEU A 181 4.62 2.09 0.94
CA LEU A 181 3.40 1.95 0.11
C LEU A 181 3.53 2.58 -1.28
N THR A 182 4.37 3.58 -1.44
CA THR A 182 4.68 4.17 -2.75
C THR A 182 6.08 3.82 -3.22
N ASP A 183 6.76 2.93 -2.50
CA ASP A 183 8.15 2.55 -2.77
C ASP A 183 9.06 3.76 -2.98
N SER A 184 8.91 4.80 -2.14
CA SER A 184 9.66 6.06 -2.26
C SER A 184 10.50 6.33 -1.02
N ALA A 185 11.72 6.80 -1.20
CA ALA A 185 12.61 7.22 -0.13
C ALA A 185 13.34 8.53 -0.47
N LEU A 186 13.56 9.33 0.55
CA LEU A 186 14.38 10.53 0.51
C LEU A 186 15.62 10.30 1.37
N ILE A 187 16.80 10.46 0.77
CA ILE A 187 18.07 10.41 1.47
C ILE A 187 18.77 11.77 1.36
N GLU A 188 19.71 12.04 2.28
CA GLU A 188 20.48 13.27 2.32
C GLU A 188 21.96 12.93 2.47
N LEU A 189 22.82 13.56 1.66
CA LEU A 189 24.26 13.45 1.80
C LEU A 189 24.72 14.04 3.15
N ILE A 190 25.45 13.27 3.94
CA ILE A 190 25.99 13.72 5.24
C ILE A 190 27.10 14.74 5.00
N GLN A 191 28.00 14.43 4.07
CA GLN A 191 29.03 15.35 3.61
C GLN A 191 28.74 15.80 2.19
N LYS A 192 28.86 17.10 1.92
CA LYS A 192 28.58 17.68 0.61
C LYS A 192 29.89 17.87 -0.15
N PRO A 193 29.87 17.66 -1.49
CA PRO A 193 31.02 17.99 -2.32
C PRO A 193 31.30 19.51 -2.32
N ASN A 194 32.53 19.88 -2.67
CA ASN A 194 32.96 21.28 -2.72
C ASN A 194 32.44 22.06 -3.95
N HIS A 195 31.55 21.46 -4.75
CA HIS A 195 30.95 22.08 -5.92
C HIS A 195 29.40 22.08 -5.78
N THR A 196 28.76 22.89 -6.60
CA THR A 196 27.30 22.96 -6.64
C THR A 196 26.74 21.70 -7.26
N LEU A 197 25.84 21.03 -6.54
CA LEU A 197 25.16 19.84 -7.04
C LEU A 197 24.15 20.21 -8.15
N PRO A 198 24.11 19.44 -9.24
CA PRO A 198 23.05 19.56 -10.22
C PRO A 198 21.74 19.04 -9.64
N GLU A 199 20.62 19.56 -10.12
CA GLU A 199 19.29 19.14 -9.68
C GLU A 199 18.38 18.86 -10.87
N VAL A 200 17.49 17.87 -10.73
CA VAL A 200 16.48 17.59 -11.74
C VAL A 200 15.32 18.60 -11.67
N LYS A 201 14.56 18.68 -12.75
CA LYS A 201 13.29 19.42 -12.77
C LYS A 201 12.13 18.46 -12.85
N PHE A 202 11.08 18.71 -12.09
CA PHE A 202 9.88 17.88 -12.12
C PHE A 202 8.90 18.36 -13.20
N GLY A 203 8.38 17.41 -13.97
CA GLY A 203 7.22 17.58 -14.83
C GLY A 203 5.93 17.19 -14.12
N ASP A 204 4.81 17.46 -14.78
CA ASP A 204 3.47 17.11 -14.30
C ASP A 204 3.04 15.76 -14.90
N SER A 205 3.03 14.72 -14.07
CA SER A 205 2.62 13.37 -14.52
C SER A 205 1.12 13.25 -14.85
N ALA A 206 0.28 14.22 -14.44
CA ALA A 206 -1.13 14.23 -14.81
C ALA A 206 -1.39 14.68 -16.26
N GLN A 207 -0.40 15.30 -16.92
CA GLN A 207 -0.50 15.72 -18.31
C GLN A 207 0.01 14.68 -19.32
N ILE A 208 0.57 13.59 -18.82
CA ILE A 208 1.14 12.52 -19.65
C ILE A 208 0.02 11.66 -20.22
N GLN A 209 0.21 11.22 -21.45
CA GLN A 209 -0.73 10.35 -22.17
C GLN A 209 -0.02 9.11 -22.76
N PRO A 210 -0.74 8.00 -22.93
CA PRO A 210 -0.20 6.86 -23.66
C PRO A 210 0.28 7.26 -25.06
N GLY A 211 1.50 6.83 -25.41
CA GLY A 211 2.19 7.21 -26.64
C GLY A 211 3.20 8.35 -26.48
N ASP A 212 3.21 9.07 -25.35
CA ASP A 212 4.23 10.09 -25.08
C ASP A 212 5.61 9.46 -24.94
N TRP A 213 6.60 10.05 -25.60
CA TRP A 213 7.99 9.64 -25.50
C TRP A 213 8.56 9.86 -24.12
N VAL A 214 9.27 8.85 -23.63
CA VAL A 214 9.95 8.88 -22.34
C VAL A 214 11.37 8.32 -22.42
N MET A 215 12.19 8.73 -21.47
CA MET A 215 13.56 8.27 -21.33
C MET A 215 13.82 7.90 -19.86
N ALA A 216 14.26 6.70 -19.61
CA ALA A 216 14.74 6.27 -18.32
C ALA A 216 16.26 6.39 -18.24
N ILE A 217 16.75 6.89 -17.11
CA ILE A 217 18.19 6.92 -16.79
C ILE A 217 18.41 6.14 -15.50
N GLY A 218 19.42 5.28 -15.51
CA GLY A 218 19.90 4.57 -14.33
C GLY A 218 21.41 4.57 -14.27
N ASN A 219 21.95 4.18 -13.12
CA ASN A 219 23.38 3.98 -12.92
C ASN A 219 23.63 2.62 -12.26
N PRO A 220 23.39 1.50 -13.00
CA PRO A 220 23.58 0.18 -12.45
C PRO A 220 25.06 -0.06 -12.13
N PHE A 221 25.33 -0.54 -10.94
CA PHE A 221 26.69 -0.95 -10.49
C PHE A 221 27.76 0.14 -10.47
N GLY A 222 27.42 1.41 -10.67
CA GLY A 222 28.38 2.53 -10.70
C GLY A 222 29.33 2.55 -11.93
N LEU A 223 29.19 1.61 -12.85
CA LEU A 223 30.14 1.46 -13.99
C LEU A 223 29.89 2.48 -15.10
N ALA A 224 28.64 2.79 -15.41
CA ALA A 224 28.25 3.81 -16.39
C ALA A 224 26.73 4.06 -16.32
N HIS A 225 26.31 5.28 -16.64
CA HIS A 225 24.91 5.58 -16.77
C HIS A 225 24.29 4.86 -17.96
N THR A 226 23.16 4.21 -17.73
CA THR A 226 22.37 3.54 -18.74
C THR A 226 21.17 4.41 -19.11
N VAL A 227 20.97 4.63 -20.40
CA VAL A 227 19.84 5.38 -20.94
C VAL A 227 19.01 4.45 -21.81
N SER A 228 17.71 4.39 -21.55
CA SER A 228 16.74 3.71 -22.40
C SER A 228 15.60 4.66 -22.78
N VAL A 229 15.05 4.47 -23.99
CA VAL A 229 13.99 5.30 -24.56
C VAL A 229 12.83 4.41 -24.92
N GLY A 230 11.63 4.91 -24.71
CA GLY A 230 10.38 4.23 -25.03
C GLY A 230 9.21 5.21 -25.00
N VAL A 231 8.01 4.70 -24.76
CA VAL A 231 6.79 5.50 -24.63
C VAL A 231 6.05 5.13 -23.34
N ILE A 232 5.15 5.98 -22.92
CA ILE A 232 4.13 5.61 -21.93
C ILE A 232 3.16 4.64 -22.58
N SER A 233 3.07 3.43 -22.05
CA SER A 233 2.20 2.37 -22.55
C SER A 233 0.80 2.43 -21.91
N ALA A 234 0.72 2.80 -20.62
CA ALA A 234 -0.53 2.98 -19.90
C ALA A 234 -0.37 3.87 -18.66
N LEU A 235 -1.47 4.42 -18.18
CA LEU A 235 -1.55 5.19 -16.95
C LEU A 235 -2.31 4.41 -15.88
N GLU A 236 -2.13 4.83 -14.61
CA GLU A 236 -2.92 4.36 -13.47
C GLU A 236 -3.03 2.81 -13.36
N ARG A 237 -1.93 2.12 -13.66
CA ARG A 237 -1.89 0.67 -13.45
C ARG A 237 -1.81 0.37 -11.96
N PRO A 238 -2.75 -0.44 -11.40
CA PRO A 238 -2.61 -0.90 -10.03
C PRO A 238 -1.43 -1.87 -9.93
N PHE A 239 -0.43 -1.48 -9.16
CA PHE A 239 0.74 -2.30 -8.85
C PHE A 239 0.67 -2.76 -7.39
N PRO A 240 0.64 -4.07 -7.11
CA PRO A 240 0.58 -4.58 -5.74
C PRO A 240 1.82 -4.17 -4.95
N VAL A 241 1.64 -3.49 -3.82
CA VAL A 241 2.75 -3.05 -2.93
C VAL A 241 2.67 -3.70 -1.56
N ALA A 242 1.47 -4.13 -1.15
CA ALA A 242 1.22 -4.91 0.06
C ALA A 242 -0.10 -5.65 -0.12
N GLU A 243 -0.39 -6.64 0.74
CA GLU A 243 -1.63 -7.41 0.67
C GLU A 243 -2.86 -6.49 0.70
N GLY A 244 -3.70 -6.59 -0.34
CA GLY A 244 -4.90 -5.76 -0.50
C GLY A 244 -4.63 -4.28 -0.77
N ARG A 245 -3.39 -3.88 -1.05
CA ARG A 245 -3.00 -2.50 -1.37
C ARG A 245 -2.22 -2.44 -2.67
N SER A 246 -2.54 -1.46 -3.51
CA SER A 246 -1.84 -1.21 -4.76
C SER A 246 -1.45 0.28 -4.87
N ALA A 247 -0.27 0.54 -5.41
CA ALA A 247 0.10 1.87 -5.88
C ALA A 247 -0.34 2.06 -7.33
N GLN A 248 -0.68 3.29 -7.72
CA GLN A 248 -0.93 3.62 -9.12
C GLN A 248 0.41 3.97 -9.77
N VAL A 249 0.76 3.28 -10.85
CA VAL A 249 2.03 3.47 -11.55
C VAL A 249 1.83 3.79 -13.02
N LEU A 250 2.83 4.46 -13.62
CA LEU A 250 2.97 4.62 -15.07
C LEU A 250 3.57 3.34 -15.65
N GLN A 251 3.04 2.86 -16.77
CA GLN A 251 3.63 1.76 -17.52
C GLN A 251 4.39 2.31 -18.73
N THR A 252 5.59 1.79 -18.99
CA THR A 252 6.44 2.16 -20.14
C THR A 252 7.08 0.92 -20.75
N ASP A 253 7.40 0.98 -22.06
CA ASP A 253 8.23 0.01 -22.76
C ASP A 253 9.71 0.41 -22.82
N ALA A 254 10.07 1.59 -22.29
CA ALA A 254 11.48 1.90 -22.03
C ALA A 254 12.09 0.81 -21.15
N ALA A 255 13.26 0.31 -21.52
CA ALA A 255 13.89 -0.82 -20.85
C ALA A 255 14.28 -0.44 -19.41
N ILE A 256 13.51 -0.89 -18.45
CA ILE A 256 13.83 -0.84 -17.01
C ILE A 256 14.44 -2.19 -16.65
N ASN A 257 15.62 -2.19 -16.05
CA ASN A 257 16.35 -3.39 -15.64
C ASN A 257 16.92 -3.17 -14.22
N PRO A 258 17.43 -4.22 -13.55
CA PRO A 258 18.15 -4.09 -12.29
C PRO A 258 19.19 -2.98 -12.32
N GLY A 259 19.14 -2.08 -11.34
CA GLY A 259 19.98 -0.91 -11.25
C GLY A 259 19.37 0.39 -11.79
N ASN A 260 18.28 0.35 -12.58
CA ASN A 260 17.55 1.56 -12.95
C ASN A 260 16.52 1.97 -11.87
N SER A 261 16.20 1.08 -10.91
CA SER A 261 15.28 1.36 -9.81
C SER A 261 15.74 2.57 -9.00
N GLY A 262 14.83 3.51 -8.75
CA GLY A 262 15.11 4.79 -8.10
C GLY A 262 15.59 5.90 -9.06
N GLY A 263 15.93 5.56 -10.31
CA GLY A 263 16.30 6.54 -11.34
C GLY A 263 15.09 7.29 -11.93
N PRO A 264 15.32 8.43 -12.61
CA PRO A 264 14.25 9.23 -13.18
C PRO A 264 13.69 8.63 -14.48
N LEU A 265 12.37 8.72 -14.67
CA LEU A 265 11.68 8.63 -15.94
C LEU A 265 11.41 10.06 -16.42
N LEU A 266 11.90 10.42 -17.59
CA LEU A 266 11.91 11.77 -18.12
C LEU A 266 10.98 11.88 -19.33
N ASN A 267 10.36 13.06 -19.50
CA ASN A 267 9.71 13.44 -20.74
C ASN A 267 10.72 14.04 -21.73
N ILE A 268 10.25 14.40 -22.93
CA ILE A 268 11.07 15.01 -24.00
C ILE A 268 11.60 16.42 -23.66
N ARG A 269 11.23 16.99 -22.52
CA ARG A 269 11.76 18.27 -21.99
C ARG A 269 12.86 18.05 -20.95
N GLY A 270 13.20 16.80 -20.65
CA GLY A 270 14.14 16.45 -19.59
C GLY A 270 13.58 16.64 -18.19
N GLU A 271 12.26 16.67 -18.05
CA GLU A 271 11.58 16.79 -16.76
C GLU A 271 11.22 15.42 -16.22
N VAL A 272 11.39 15.19 -14.92
CA VAL A 272 11.03 13.96 -14.25
C VAL A 272 9.51 13.84 -14.15
N ILE A 273 8.94 12.86 -14.86
CA ILE A 273 7.52 12.52 -14.82
C ILE A 273 7.24 11.27 -14.00
N GLY A 274 8.30 10.54 -13.61
CA GLY A 274 8.19 9.37 -12.76
C GLY A 274 9.53 8.94 -12.18
N MET A 275 9.49 8.02 -11.24
CA MET A 275 10.65 7.34 -10.67
C MET A 275 10.55 5.85 -11.00
N ASN A 276 11.52 5.30 -11.73
CA ASN A 276 11.55 3.89 -12.12
C ASN A 276 11.54 3.00 -10.88
N THR A 277 10.70 1.96 -10.83
CA THR A 277 10.61 1.11 -9.65
C THR A 277 10.71 -0.37 -9.94
N ALA A 278 9.95 -0.89 -10.89
CA ALA A 278 9.83 -2.32 -11.11
C ALA A 278 9.62 -2.68 -12.57
N ILE A 279 9.77 -3.97 -12.89
CA ILE A 279 9.36 -4.56 -14.16
C ILE A 279 8.37 -5.70 -13.89
N TYR A 280 7.52 -5.98 -14.87
CA TYR A 280 6.81 -7.24 -14.95
C TYR A 280 7.68 -8.26 -15.69
N THR A 281 8.00 -9.39 -15.04
CA THR A 281 8.74 -10.48 -15.69
C THR A 281 7.92 -11.76 -15.61
N ASP A 282 7.95 -12.57 -16.66
CA ASP A 282 7.53 -13.97 -16.60
C ASP A 282 8.61 -14.76 -15.84
N SER A 283 8.20 -15.78 -15.09
CA SER A 283 9.07 -16.68 -14.31
C SER A 283 10.23 -17.32 -15.11
N ARG A 284 10.19 -17.22 -16.43
CA ARG A 284 11.18 -17.77 -17.36
C ARG A 284 12.13 -16.74 -17.96
N ALA A 285 11.85 -15.43 -17.80
CA ALA A 285 12.63 -14.35 -18.41
C ALA A 285 13.41 -13.57 -17.34
N ALA A 286 14.73 -13.60 -17.40
CA ALA A 286 15.61 -12.87 -16.49
C ALA A 286 15.86 -11.42 -16.98
N GLY A 287 14.81 -10.64 -17.31
CA GLY A 287 14.98 -9.27 -17.78
C GLY A 287 13.69 -8.60 -18.23
N ASN A 288 13.81 -7.36 -18.71
CA ASN A 288 12.68 -6.59 -19.22
C ASN A 288 12.08 -7.24 -20.48
N ILE A 289 10.77 -7.39 -20.49
CA ILE A 289 9.98 -7.90 -21.62
C ILE A 289 9.12 -6.81 -22.29
N GLY A 290 9.49 -5.53 -22.12
CA GLY A 290 8.74 -4.39 -22.63
C GLY A 290 7.65 -3.89 -21.65
N ILE A 291 7.71 -4.28 -20.38
CA ILE A 291 6.77 -3.83 -19.35
C ILE A 291 7.57 -3.32 -18.14
N GLY A 292 7.78 -2.03 -18.10
CA GLY A 292 8.40 -1.31 -16.99
C GLY A 292 7.39 -0.44 -16.27
N PHE A 293 7.62 -0.17 -14.98
CA PHE A 293 6.77 0.66 -14.15
C PHE A 293 7.55 1.79 -13.49
N ALA A 294 6.88 2.93 -13.36
CA ALA A 294 7.42 4.09 -12.66
C ALA A 294 6.36 4.72 -11.77
N ILE A 295 6.76 5.19 -10.59
CA ILE A 295 5.93 5.94 -9.67
C ILE A 295 5.72 7.34 -10.24
N PRO A 296 4.48 7.84 -10.39
CA PRO A 296 4.23 9.17 -10.96
C PRO A 296 4.91 10.29 -10.17
N SER A 297 5.46 11.28 -10.87
CA SER A 297 6.14 12.41 -10.24
C SER A 297 5.24 13.21 -9.28
N ASN A 298 3.95 13.36 -9.59
CA ASN A 298 3.02 14.05 -8.71
C ASN A 298 2.84 13.33 -7.38
N THR A 299 2.77 11.98 -7.39
CA THR A 299 2.71 11.16 -6.17
C THR A 299 3.92 11.43 -5.28
N VAL A 300 5.13 11.38 -5.85
CA VAL A 300 6.37 11.63 -5.10
C VAL A 300 6.42 13.05 -4.55
N ARG A 301 6.03 14.05 -5.37
CA ARG A 301 6.03 15.46 -4.99
C ARG A 301 5.07 15.76 -3.83
N GLU A 302 3.89 15.17 -3.85
CA GLU A 302 2.90 15.28 -2.76
C GLU A 302 3.43 14.69 -1.45
N LEU A 303 4.27 13.67 -1.52
CA LEU A 303 4.89 13.03 -0.36
C LEU A 303 6.14 13.77 0.14
N LEU A 304 6.82 14.57 -0.67
CA LEU A 304 8.08 15.23 -0.30
C LEU A 304 8.04 15.97 1.04
N PRO A 305 7.00 16.76 1.40
CA PRO A 305 6.94 17.41 2.71
C PRO A 305 6.96 16.41 3.87
N GLN A 306 6.28 15.27 3.72
CA GLN A 306 6.25 14.22 4.74
C GLN A 306 7.57 13.44 4.76
N LEU A 307 8.14 13.08 3.60
CA LEU A 307 9.46 12.45 3.50
C LEU A 307 10.54 13.31 4.17
N ARG A 308 10.52 14.64 3.96
CA ARG A 308 11.43 15.58 4.62
C ARG A 308 11.23 15.66 6.14
N SER A 309 10.01 15.45 6.63
CA SER A 309 9.74 15.40 8.08
C SER A 309 10.12 14.07 8.74
N GLY A 310 10.46 13.07 7.93
CA GLY A 310 10.81 11.72 8.40
C GLY A 310 9.59 10.88 8.80
N LYS A 311 8.37 11.41 8.71
CA LYS A 311 7.16 10.71 9.12
C LYS A 311 6.08 10.79 8.02
N ILE A 312 5.74 9.63 7.45
CA ILE A 312 4.61 9.48 6.56
C ILE A 312 3.39 9.06 7.39
N THR A 313 2.35 9.89 7.36
CA THR A 313 1.09 9.59 8.04
C THR A 313 0.03 9.20 7.04
N ARG A 314 -0.61 8.05 7.27
CA ARG A 314 -1.69 7.51 6.44
C ARG A 314 -2.86 7.07 7.29
N GLY A 315 -4.05 7.16 6.71
CA GLY A 315 -5.26 6.76 7.39
C GLY A 315 -5.49 5.25 7.36
N ARG A 316 -6.12 4.74 8.41
CA ARG A 316 -6.58 3.36 8.55
C ARG A 316 -7.92 3.34 9.27
N ILE A 317 -8.82 2.44 8.86
CA ILE A 317 -10.08 2.21 9.58
C ILE A 317 -10.20 0.78 10.13
N GLY A 318 -9.29 -0.12 9.75
CA GLY A 318 -9.23 -1.48 10.30
C GLY A 318 -10.34 -2.38 9.75
N VAL A 319 -10.53 -2.40 8.43
CA VAL A 319 -11.44 -3.33 7.73
C VAL A 319 -10.69 -4.08 6.65
N GLY A 320 -11.05 -5.35 6.43
CA GLY A 320 -10.75 -6.06 5.20
C GLY A 320 -11.93 -5.92 4.24
N VAL A 321 -11.66 -5.51 3.00
CA VAL A 321 -12.71 -5.24 2.01
C VAL A 321 -12.47 -5.96 0.70
N ARG A 322 -13.55 -6.17 -0.06
CA ARG A 322 -13.50 -6.65 -1.45
C ARG A 322 -14.60 -5.98 -2.29
N GLY A 323 -14.54 -6.16 -3.60
CA GLY A 323 -15.62 -5.75 -4.48
C GLY A 323 -16.93 -6.49 -4.19
N VAL A 324 -18.05 -5.85 -4.48
CA VAL A 324 -19.38 -6.49 -4.36
C VAL A 324 -19.52 -7.54 -5.46
N PRO A 325 -19.78 -8.82 -5.11
CA PRO A 325 -20.05 -9.86 -6.11
C PRO A 325 -21.33 -9.53 -6.91
N ALA A 326 -21.32 -9.85 -8.22
CA ALA A 326 -22.44 -9.50 -9.08
C ALA A 326 -23.75 -10.22 -8.69
N ASP A 327 -23.66 -11.43 -8.19
CA ASP A 327 -24.75 -12.27 -7.69
C ASP A 327 -25.28 -11.85 -6.30
N ALA A 328 -24.56 -10.95 -5.62
CA ALA A 328 -24.92 -10.46 -4.28
C ALA A 328 -25.65 -9.10 -4.30
N VAL A 329 -25.75 -8.43 -5.44
CA VAL A 329 -26.34 -7.09 -5.57
C VAL A 329 -27.76 -7.03 -5.00
N ASP A 330 -28.62 -7.97 -5.39
CA ASP A 330 -30.02 -8.05 -4.93
C ASP A 330 -30.11 -8.42 -3.45
N GLU A 331 -29.19 -9.27 -2.97
CA GLU A 331 -29.17 -9.70 -1.56
C GLU A 331 -28.83 -8.51 -0.64
N PHE A 332 -27.92 -7.65 -1.04
CA PHE A 332 -27.58 -6.43 -0.29
C PHE A 332 -28.55 -5.28 -0.56
N GLY A 333 -29.48 -5.41 -1.53
CA GLY A 333 -30.42 -4.36 -1.91
C GLY A 333 -29.76 -3.18 -2.62
N LEU A 334 -28.67 -3.45 -3.33
CA LEU A 334 -27.94 -2.47 -4.12
C LEU A 334 -28.59 -2.29 -5.50
N LYS A 335 -28.33 -1.16 -6.15
CA LYS A 335 -28.77 -0.89 -7.53
C LYS A 335 -27.83 -1.49 -8.56
N ASP A 336 -26.57 -1.60 -8.20
CA ASP A 336 -25.48 -2.11 -9.04
C ASP A 336 -24.37 -2.69 -8.14
N LYS A 337 -23.27 -3.15 -8.75
CA LYS A 337 -22.12 -3.72 -8.04
C LYS A 337 -21.19 -2.67 -7.42
N ASN A 338 -21.54 -1.37 -7.47
CA ASN A 338 -20.70 -0.33 -6.91
C ASN A 338 -20.71 -0.40 -5.38
N GLY A 339 -19.52 -0.28 -4.81
CA GLY A 339 -19.30 -0.32 -3.37
C GLY A 339 -18.14 -1.22 -2.96
N ALA A 340 -17.85 -1.20 -1.68
CA ALA A 340 -16.85 -2.05 -1.04
C ALA A 340 -17.51 -2.88 0.07
N LEU A 341 -17.51 -4.20 -0.11
CA LEU A 341 -18.05 -5.14 0.87
C LEU A 341 -17.04 -5.36 2.00
N ILE A 342 -17.44 -5.08 3.24
CA ILE A 342 -16.64 -5.36 4.42
C ILE A 342 -16.67 -6.87 4.70
N GLN A 343 -15.50 -7.51 4.64
CA GLN A 343 -15.32 -8.92 4.99
C GLN A 343 -14.95 -9.09 6.46
N THR A 344 -14.02 -8.26 6.96
CA THR A 344 -13.51 -8.33 8.33
C THR A 344 -13.46 -6.96 8.96
N VAL A 345 -13.61 -6.90 10.26
CA VAL A 345 -13.46 -5.69 11.08
C VAL A 345 -12.46 -5.99 12.19
N ALA A 346 -11.38 -5.22 12.25
CA ALA A 346 -10.36 -5.37 13.27
C ALA A 346 -10.94 -5.03 14.68
N PRO A 347 -10.79 -5.92 15.67
CA PRO A 347 -11.25 -5.63 17.02
C PRO A 347 -10.61 -4.35 17.57
N LYS A 348 -11.42 -3.51 18.24
CA LYS A 348 -10.98 -2.23 18.83
C LYS A 348 -10.48 -1.17 17.83
N GLY A 349 -10.50 -1.43 16.51
CA GLY A 349 -10.16 -0.47 15.45
C GLY A 349 -11.24 0.61 15.26
N ALA A 350 -10.93 1.61 14.41
CA ALA A 350 -11.84 2.70 14.08
C ALA A 350 -13.22 2.20 13.58
N ALA A 351 -13.22 1.19 12.72
CA ALA A 351 -14.44 0.59 12.16
C ALA A 351 -15.31 -0.06 13.24
N ALA A 352 -14.71 -0.83 14.15
CA ALA A 352 -15.43 -1.46 15.26
C ALA A 352 -16.04 -0.40 16.19
N LYS A 353 -15.30 0.66 16.51
CA LYS A 353 -15.80 1.80 17.34
C LYS A 353 -16.95 2.54 16.66
N ALA A 354 -16.94 2.64 15.32
CA ALA A 354 -18.02 3.25 14.53
C ALA A 354 -19.24 2.32 14.35
N GLY A 355 -19.17 1.07 14.83
CA GLY A 355 -20.22 0.07 14.71
C GLY A 355 -20.38 -0.49 13.29
N LEU A 356 -19.27 -0.58 12.52
CA LEU A 356 -19.24 -1.33 11.28
C LEU A 356 -19.13 -2.82 11.55
N GLU A 357 -19.74 -3.62 10.70
CA GLU A 357 -19.79 -5.08 10.82
C GLU A 357 -19.42 -5.77 9.49
N PRO A 358 -18.90 -7.00 9.56
CA PRO A 358 -18.79 -7.83 8.36
C PRO A 358 -20.16 -8.00 7.67
N GLY A 359 -20.20 -7.81 6.34
CA GLY A 359 -21.42 -7.80 5.54
C GLY A 359 -21.97 -6.41 5.23
N ASP A 360 -21.44 -5.33 5.81
CA ASP A 360 -21.75 -3.96 5.38
C ASP A 360 -21.17 -3.69 3.99
N VAL A 361 -21.91 -2.97 3.15
CA VAL A 361 -21.39 -2.47 1.88
C VAL A 361 -21.21 -0.97 1.95
N VAL A 362 -19.98 -0.49 1.84
CA VAL A 362 -19.65 0.94 1.80
C VAL A 362 -19.95 1.48 0.41
N ILE A 363 -20.86 2.45 0.31
CA ILE A 363 -21.30 3.09 -0.95
C ILE A 363 -20.82 4.53 -1.10
N ALA A 364 -20.45 5.20 0.00
CA ALA A 364 -19.80 6.50 -0.05
C ALA A 364 -18.90 6.74 1.16
N TYR A 365 -17.80 7.47 0.98
CA TYR A 365 -16.83 7.87 1.99
C TYR A 365 -16.56 9.37 1.88
N ASN A 366 -16.76 10.10 2.98
CA ASN A 366 -16.59 11.56 3.04
C ASN A 366 -17.30 12.29 1.89
N GLY A 367 -18.53 11.90 1.58
CA GLY A 367 -19.36 12.47 0.51
C GLY A 367 -19.04 12.00 -0.90
N LYS A 368 -17.93 11.30 -1.13
CA LYS A 368 -17.55 10.75 -2.44
C LYS A 368 -18.12 9.34 -2.62
N PRO A 369 -18.70 9.01 -3.78
CA PRO A 369 -19.17 7.64 -4.04
C PRO A 369 -18.00 6.67 -4.14
N ILE A 370 -18.20 5.45 -3.63
CA ILE A 370 -17.25 4.33 -3.69
C ILE A 370 -17.77 3.35 -4.76
N ARG A 371 -16.97 3.10 -5.79
CA ARG A 371 -17.31 2.21 -6.90
C ARG A 371 -16.80 0.78 -6.69
N ASN A 372 -15.68 0.64 -5.97
CA ASN A 372 -15.01 -0.63 -5.71
C ASN A 372 -14.21 -0.58 -4.40
N SER A 373 -13.59 -1.70 -4.02
CA SER A 373 -12.75 -1.79 -2.81
C SER A 373 -11.53 -0.88 -2.86
N GLU A 374 -10.94 -0.72 -4.01
CA GLU A 374 -9.74 0.10 -4.24
C GLU A 374 -10.02 1.58 -3.98
N ASP A 375 -11.16 2.08 -4.45
CA ASP A 375 -11.60 3.46 -4.19
C ASP A 375 -11.70 3.74 -2.68
N LEU A 376 -12.25 2.79 -1.90
CA LEU A 376 -12.34 2.94 -0.45
C LEU A 376 -10.96 2.93 0.21
N VAL A 377 -10.10 1.98 -0.16
CA VAL A 377 -8.74 1.87 0.38
C VAL A 377 -7.96 3.16 0.13
N GLN A 378 -7.99 3.69 -1.11
CA GLN A 378 -7.31 4.94 -1.47
C GLN A 378 -7.90 6.14 -0.72
N ALA A 379 -9.23 6.24 -0.61
CA ALA A 379 -9.87 7.33 0.11
C ALA A 379 -9.48 7.35 1.60
N VAL A 380 -9.41 6.17 2.23
CA VAL A 380 -9.00 6.03 3.64
C VAL A 380 -7.53 6.35 3.84
N ILE A 381 -6.63 5.80 3.02
CA ILE A 381 -5.17 6.04 3.09
C ILE A 381 -4.86 7.53 2.97
N ASN A 382 -5.58 8.25 2.10
CA ASN A 382 -5.37 9.68 1.87
C ASN A 382 -6.09 10.57 2.91
N THR A 383 -6.84 9.99 3.85
CA THR A 383 -7.49 10.76 4.91
C THR A 383 -6.54 10.92 6.10
N ARG A 384 -6.39 12.17 6.56
CA ARG A 384 -5.53 12.48 7.70
C ARG A 384 -5.99 11.72 8.96
N PRO A 385 -5.10 11.00 9.65
CA PRO A 385 -5.40 10.38 10.95
C PRO A 385 -5.98 11.38 11.95
N GLY A 386 -6.93 10.91 12.78
CA GLY A 386 -7.67 11.73 13.73
C GLY A 386 -8.86 12.48 13.12
N SER A 387 -9.01 12.52 11.79
CA SER A 387 -10.19 13.12 11.16
C SER A 387 -11.41 12.23 11.30
N THR A 388 -12.56 12.82 11.61
CA THR A 388 -13.85 12.12 11.63
C THR A 388 -14.61 12.42 10.35
N VAL A 389 -14.97 11.39 9.60
CA VAL A 389 -15.64 11.49 8.30
C VAL A 389 -16.91 10.65 8.27
N PRO A 390 -17.95 11.08 7.52
CA PRO A 390 -19.15 10.30 7.31
C PRO A 390 -18.89 9.17 6.31
N LEU A 391 -19.37 7.97 6.66
CA LEU A 391 -19.34 6.77 5.85
C LEU A 391 -20.77 6.32 5.61
N ARG A 392 -21.23 6.24 4.36
CA ARG A 392 -22.53 5.65 4.02
C ARG A 392 -22.34 4.18 3.70
N ILE A 393 -23.16 3.37 4.36
CA ILE A 393 -23.17 1.91 4.20
C ILE A 393 -24.58 1.44 3.87
N VAL A 394 -24.66 0.26 3.26
CA VAL A 394 -25.89 -0.53 3.19
C VAL A 394 -25.74 -1.73 4.10
N ARG A 395 -26.66 -1.87 5.07
CA ARG A 395 -26.80 -3.01 5.98
C ARG A 395 -28.23 -3.45 5.98
N ASP A 396 -28.49 -4.75 5.82
CA ASP A 396 -29.85 -5.32 5.77
C ASP A 396 -30.79 -4.59 4.76
N LYS A 397 -30.28 -4.24 3.58
CA LYS A 397 -30.96 -3.49 2.51
C LYS A 397 -31.34 -2.05 2.88
N GLN A 398 -30.79 -1.51 3.96
CA GLN A 398 -31.05 -0.14 4.40
C GLN A 398 -29.76 0.68 4.39
N GLU A 399 -29.85 1.88 3.83
CA GLU A 399 -28.75 2.83 3.90
C GLU A 399 -28.63 3.41 5.32
N GLN A 400 -27.43 3.45 5.83
CA GLN A 400 -27.07 4.05 7.12
C GLN A 400 -25.85 4.95 6.96
N THR A 401 -25.77 6.00 7.76
CA THR A 401 -24.55 6.82 7.87
C THR A 401 -23.87 6.57 9.22
N LYS A 402 -22.59 6.24 9.17
CA LYS A 402 -21.73 6.09 10.35
C LYS A 402 -20.65 7.16 10.31
N ASN A 403 -20.33 7.76 11.45
CA ASN A 403 -19.17 8.64 11.54
C ASN A 403 -17.99 7.83 12.02
N ILE A 404 -16.89 7.86 11.27
CA ILE A 404 -15.69 7.10 11.59
C ILE A 404 -14.50 8.04 11.79
N THR A 405 -13.80 7.89 12.90
CA THR A 405 -12.54 8.59 13.17
C THR A 405 -11.40 7.72 12.65
N VAL A 406 -10.65 8.24 11.70
CA VAL A 406 -9.57 7.51 11.01
C VAL A 406 -8.39 7.37 11.95
N ASP A 407 -7.93 6.13 12.18
CA ASP A 407 -6.70 5.83 12.92
C ASP A 407 -5.46 6.04 12.03
N GLU A 408 -4.27 6.14 12.63
CA GLU A 408 -3.00 6.13 11.90
C GLU A 408 -2.65 4.71 11.46
N LEU A 409 -2.18 4.58 10.22
CA LEU A 409 -1.68 3.31 9.68
C LEU A 409 -0.23 3.12 10.14
N ASP A 410 0.00 2.10 10.94
CA ASP A 410 1.32 1.64 11.36
C ASP A 410 1.62 0.30 10.67
N LEU A 411 2.45 0.36 9.62
CA LEU A 411 2.80 -0.81 8.80
C LEU A 411 3.70 -1.79 9.57
N GLU A 412 4.55 -1.30 10.47
CA GLU A 412 5.45 -2.16 11.24
C GLU A 412 4.66 -3.00 12.24
N SER A 413 3.70 -2.39 12.95
CA SER A 413 2.79 -3.09 13.86
C SER A 413 1.87 -4.08 13.13
N GLU A 414 1.45 -3.80 11.90
CA GLU A 414 0.63 -4.74 11.12
C GLU A 414 1.42 -6.00 10.73
N THR A 415 2.67 -5.84 10.34
CA THR A 415 3.54 -6.97 9.97
C THR A 415 3.84 -7.86 11.17
N GLN A 416 4.13 -7.27 12.33
CA GLN A 416 4.36 -8.02 13.58
C GLN A 416 3.12 -8.79 14.03
N ALA A 417 1.94 -8.15 14.02
CA ALA A 417 0.68 -8.80 14.40
C ALA A 417 0.31 -9.99 13.51
N ARG A 418 0.74 -9.99 12.24
CA ARG A 418 0.54 -11.11 11.31
C ARG A 418 1.48 -12.28 11.59
N ASN A 419 2.75 -12.01 11.88
CA ASN A 419 3.74 -13.04 12.21
C ASN A 419 3.34 -13.79 13.49
N ASP A 420 2.80 -13.08 14.49
CA ASP A 420 2.29 -13.69 15.73
C ASP A 420 1.04 -14.56 15.49
N ALA A 421 0.19 -14.21 14.53
CA ALA A 421 -1.01 -14.98 14.17
C ALA A 421 -0.71 -16.24 13.33
N GLY A 422 0.41 -16.25 12.61
CA GLY A 422 0.83 -17.39 11.74
C GLY A 422 1.41 -18.59 12.48
N ALA A 423 1.90 -18.41 13.70
CA ALA A 423 2.71 -19.41 14.40
C ALA A 423 1.92 -20.54 15.10
N ASN A 424 0.59 -20.61 15.01
CA ASN A 424 -0.21 -21.50 15.86
C ASN A 424 -1.24 -22.36 15.08
N ARG A 425 -0.79 -23.19 14.14
CA ARG A 425 -1.65 -24.16 13.44
C ARG A 425 -1.09 -25.57 13.51
N SER A 426 -1.66 -26.44 14.35
CA SER A 426 -1.58 -27.92 14.19
C SER A 426 -2.55 -28.68 15.11
N GLY A 427 -3.31 -29.65 14.56
CA GLY A 427 -3.87 -30.81 15.22
C GLY A 427 -5.29 -31.22 14.82
N PRO A 428 -5.55 -32.51 14.55
CA PRO A 428 -6.70 -33.03 13.80
C PRO A 428 -7.92 -33.43 14.65
N ALA A 429 -9.12 -33.37 14.06
CA ALA A 429 -10.36 -33.94 14.59
C ALA A 429 -11.21 -34.55 13.46
N GLN A 430 -11.98 -35.61 13.78
CA GLN A 430 -12.70 -36.50 12.86
C GLN A 430 -13.97 -35.90 12.22
N PRO A 431 -14.36 -36.33 10.98
CA PRO A 431 -15.40 -35.70 10.16
C PRO A 431 -16.79 -36.31 10.26
N GLU A 432 -17.83 -35.52 10.02
CA GLU A 432 -19.22 -35.88 9.71
C GLU A 432 -19.68 -35.25 8.37
N PRO A 433 -20.77 -35.70 7.72
CA PRO A 433 -20.96 -35.66 6.26
C PRO A 433 -21.15 -34.28 5.60
N SER A 434 -20.80 -34.24 4.32
CA SER A 434 -20.70 -33.05 3.48
C SER A 434 -22.02 -32.29 3.26
N SER A 435 -21.96 -30.96 3.33
CA SER A 435 -23.11 -30.03 3.20
C SER A 435 -23.48 -29.64 1.76
N GLY A 436 -22.97 -30.35 0.75
CA GLY A 436 -23.17 -29.99 -0.66
C GLY A 436 -22.35 -28.79 -1.15
N PHE A 437 -21.45 -28.26 -0.31
CA PHE A 437 -20.47 -27.23 -0.61
C PHE A 437 -19.03 -27.75 -0.52
N GLY A 438 -18.86 -29.07 -0.28
CA GLY A 438 -17.55 -29.71 -0.08
C GLY A 438 -16.88 -29.34 1.25
N MET A 439 -17.66 -29.19 2.30
CA MET A 439 -17.18 -29.01 3.67
C MET A 439 -17.95 -29.90 4.66
N SER A 440 -17.25 -30.44 5.64
CA SER A 440 -17.86 -31.18 6.75
C SER A 440 -18.02 -30.26 7.96
N LEU A 441 -19.16 -30.39 8.65
CA LEU A 441 -19.56 -29.53 9.74
C LEU A 441 -19.68 -30.33 11.04
N GLY A 442 -19.18 -29.73 12.14
CA GLY A 442 -19.29 -30.26 13.47
C GLY A 442 -19.88 -29.26 14.46
N ASN A 443 -20.47 -29.74 15.56
CA ASN A 443 -20.95 -28.83 16.59
C ASN A 443 -19.79 -28.17 17.34
N LEU A 444 -19.90 -26.87 17.61
CA LEU A 444 -18.97 -26.15 18.45
C LEU A 444 -19.15 -26.56 19.92
N THR A 445 -18.26 -27.43 20.40
CA THR A 445 -18.23 -27.80 21.82
C THR A 445 -17.39 -26.82 22.63
N PRO A 446 -17.61 -26.72 23.98
CA PRO A 446 -16.79 -25.86 24.83
C PRO A 446 -15.28 -26.15 24.72
N GLN A 447 -14.91 -27.41 24.55
CA GLN A 447 -13.51 -27.84 24.38
C GLN A 447 -12.91 -27.31 23.04
N ILE A 448 -13.71 -27.36 21.96
CA ILE A 448 -13.32 -26.82 20.66
C ILE A 448 -13.23 -25.29 20.72
N ALA A 449 -14.22 -24.62 21.32
CA ALA A 449 -14.23 -23.17 21.51
C ALA A 449 -12.99 -22.68 22.26
N GLN A 450 -12.65 -23.36 23.36
CA GLN A 450 -11.46 -23.07 24.17
C GLN A 450 -10.15 -23.25 23.36
N ARG A 451 -10.06 -24.32 22.55
CA ARG A 451 -8.90 -24.58 21.68
C ARG A 451 -8.79 -23.52 20.57
N LEU A 452 -9.90 -23.06 20.03
CA LEU A 452 -9.96 -22.02 18.99
C LEU A 452 -9.91 -20.60 19.56
N ARG A 453 -9.80 -20.44 20.90
CA ARG A 453 -9.81 -19.15 21.62
C ARG A 453 -11.04 -18.31 21.29
N ILE A 454 -12.19 -18.95 21.22
CA ILE A 454 -13.49 -18.32 21.00
C ILE A 454 -14.19 -18.21 22.36
N ASP A 455 -14.89 -17.08 22.59
CA ASP A 455 -15.60 -16.82 23.84
C ASP A 455 -16.61 -17.93 24.16
N ASP A 456 -16.68 -18.36 25.43
CA ASP A 456 -17.52 -19.47 25.92
C ASP A 456 -19.03 -19.28 25.65
N GLY A 457 -19.46 -18.04 25.34
CA GLY A 457 -20.85 -17.70 24.99
C GLY A 457 -21.17 -17.86 23.49
N THR A 458 -20.17 -18.10 22.64
CA THR A 458 -20.35 -18.19 21.20
C THR A 458 -21.07 -19.47 20.83
N ARG A 459 -22.12 -19.34 20.02
CA ARG A 459 -22.84 -20.46 19.40
C ARG A 459 -22.53 -20.49 17.92
N GLY A 460 -22.26 -21.67 17.37
CA GLY A 460 -21.91 -21.83 15.97
C GLY A 460 -21.58 -23.27 15.62
N VAL A 461 -21.06 -23.43 14.41
CA VAL A 461 -20.75 -24.72 13.78
C VAL A 461 -19.33 -24.69 13.28
N VAL A 462 -18.49 -25.62 13.72
CA VAL A 462 -17.10 -25.68 13.29
C VAL A 462 -16.99 -26.42 11.94
N VAL A 463 -16.20 -25.86 11.02
CA VAL A 463 -15.79 -26.53 9.78
C VAL A 463 -14.67 -27.50 10.15
N MET A 464 -14.95 -28.80 10.01
CA MET A 464 -14.02 -29.86 10.35
C MET A 464 -13.04 -30.13 9.23
N GLU A 465 -13.56 -30.20 7.99
CA GLU A 465 -12.79 -30.52 6.79
C GLU A 465 -13.35 -29.75 5.60
N VAL A 466 -12.49 -29.39 4.66
CA VAL A 466 -12.85 -28.76 3.39
C VAL A 466 -12.23 -29.58 2.27
N GLU A 467 -13.06 -30.09 1.36
CA GLU A 467 -12.63 -30.86 0.21
C GLU A 467 -11.80 -29.98 -0.74
N PRO A 468 -10.64 -30.44 -1.21
CA PRO A 468 -9.87 -29.73 -2.23
C PRO A 468 -10.72 -29.41 -3.47
N GLU A 469 -10.53 -28.23 -4.06
CA GLU A 469 -11.24 -27.74 -5.25
C GLU A 469 -12.77 -27.55 -5.09
N SER A 470 -13.31 -27.78 -3.91
CA SER A 470 -14.73 -27.58 -3.63
C SER A 470 -15.14 -26.10 -3.65
N ALA A 471 -16.46 -25.85 -3.68
CA ALA A 471 -17.02 -24.51 -3.55
C ALA A 471 -16.53 -23.79 -2.27
N ALA A 472 -16.46 -24.49 -1.16
CA ALA A 472 -15.94 -23.97 0.12
C ALA A 472 -14.44 -23.62 0.03
N ALA A 473 -13.62 -24.49 -0.59
CA ALA A 473 -12.20 -24.24 -0.80
C ALA A 473 -11.96 -23.01 -1.69
N LYS A 474 -12.66 -22.91 -2.83
CA LYS A 474 -12.60 -21.78 -3.75
C LYS A 474 -13.03 -20.45 -3.09
N ALA A 475 -13.96 -20.52 -2.14
CA ALA A 475 -14.41 -19.37 -1.35
C ALA A 475 -13.45 -19.03 -0.19
N GLY A 476 -12.40 -19.82 0.02
CA GLY A 476 -11.40 -19.59 1.07
C GLY A 476 -11.86 -20.00 2.48
N ILE A 477 -12.86 -20.86 2.61
CA ILE A 477 -13.21 -21.52 3.88
C ILE A 477 -12.11 -22.48 4.27
N GLN A 478 -11.78 -22.53 5.55
CA GLN A 478 -10.69 -23.33 6.09
C GLN A 478 -11.20 -24.23 7.24
N PRO A 479 -10.57 -25.38 7.46
CA PRO A 479 -10.77 -26.13 8.69
C PRO A 479 -10.55 -25.26 9.93
N SER A 480 -11.38 -25.45 10.95
CA SER A 480 -11.44 -24.65 12.19
C SER A 480 -12.12 -23.28 12.08
N ASP A 481 -12.66 -22.90 10.92
CA ASP A 481 -13.62 -21.80 10.84
C ASP A 481 -14.89 -22.16 11.61
N VAL A 482 -15.50 -21.20 12.30
CA VAL A 482 -16.77 -21.41 13.00
C VAL A 482 -17.86 -20.59 12.33
N ILE A 483 -18.82 -21.26 11.68
CA ILE A 483 -19.97 -20.63 11.04
C ILE A 483 -20.95 -20.25 12.14
N VAL A 484 -21.24 -18.96 12.26
CA VAL A 484 -22.20 -18.40 13.24
C VAL A 484 -23.52 -17.99 12.58
N ARG A 485 -23.50 -17.72 11.27
CA ARG A 485 -24.72 -17.41 10.48
C ARG A 485 -24.61 -17.96 9.07
N VAL A 486 -25.76 -18.40 8.52
CA VAL A 486 -25.96 -18.73 7.12
C VAL A 486 -27.06 -17.82 6.58
N GLY A 487 -26.73 -16.95 5.64
CA GLY A 487 -27.61 -15.86 5.24
C GLY A 487 -28.01 -14.99 6.44
N ARG A 488 -29.31 -14.91 6.72
CA ARG A 488 -29.86 -14.16 7.84
C ARG A 488 -30.08 -15.00 9.10
N THR A 489 -29.92 -16.32 9.02
CA THR A 489 -30.22 -17.25 10.09
C THR A 489 -28.97 -17.51 10.93
N ALA A 490 -29.02 -17.23 12.23
CA ALA A 490 -28.01 -17.68 13.16
C ALA A 490 -28.08 -19.21 13.30
N VAL A 491 -26.93 -19.88 13.28
CA VAL A 491 -26.85 -21.33 13.39
C VAL A 491 -26.13 -21.70 14.69
N THR A 492 -26.66 -22.70 15.39
CA THR A 492 -26.18 -23.11 16.71
C THR A 492 -25.65 -24.55 16.70
N ASN A 493 -25.98 -25.33 15.69
CA ASN A 493 -25.56 -26.72 15.51
C ASN A 493 -25.41 -27.09 14.04
N ALA A 494 -24.66 -28.19 13.77
CA ALA A 494 -24.33 -28.64 12.44
C ALA A 494 -25.57 -28.97 11.59
N SER A 495 -26.63 -29.54 12.20
CA SER A 495 -27.88 -29.87 11.50
C SER A 495 -28.64 -28.61 11.03
N GLU A 496 -28.64 -27.53 11.81
CA GLU A 496 -29.22 -26.24 11.40
C GLU A 496 -28.43 -25.65 10.23
N ALA A 497 -27.10 -25.60 10.34
CA ALA A 497 -26.25 -25.09 9.28
C ALA A 497 -26.42 -25.88 7.98
N SER A 498 -26.40 -27.21 8.05
CA SER A 498 -26.62 -28.08 6.88
C SER A 498 -27.98 -27.89 6.25
N ARG A 499 -29.02 -27.69 7.05
CA ARG A 499 -30.39 -27.42 6.53
C ARG A 499 -30.48 -26.07 5.82
N GLU A 500 -29.91 -25.01 6.40
CA GLU A 500 -29.90 -23.67 5.77
C GLU A 500 -29.04 -23.66 4.50
N LEU A 501 -27.88 -24.29 4.51
CA LEU A 501 -27.04 -24.48 3.31
C LEU A 501 -27.75 -25.33 2.23
N GLY A 502 -28.50 -26.35 2.66
CA GLY A 502 -29.30 -27.19 1.75
C GLY A 502 -30.38 -26.44 1.00
N ARG A 503 -30.89 -25.34 1.55
CA ARG A 503 -31.90 -24.47 0.91
C ARG A 503 -31.35 -23.64 -0.26
N VAL A 504 -30.04 -23.47 -0.32
CA VAL A 504 -29.40 -22.74 -1.42
C VAL A 504 -29.49 -23.60 -2.68
N PRO A 505 -30.11 -23.11 -3.77
CA PRO A 505 -30.19 -23.86 -5.01
C PRO A 505 -28.82 -24.08 -5.64
N SER A 506 -28.69 -25.06 -6.53
CA SER A 506 -27.47 -25.22 -7.35
C SER A 506 -27.24 -23.95 -8.18
N GLY A 507 -26.00 -23.47 -8.22
CA GLY A 507 -25.63 -22.18 -8.79
C GLY A 507 -25.95 -20.97 -7.91
N GLY A 508 -26.63 -21.14 -6.77
CA GLY A 508 -26.92 -20.08 -5.81
C GLY A 508 -25.76 -19.85 -4.84
N THR A 509 -25.72 -18.64 -4.25
CA THR A 509 -24.67 -18.23 -3.33
C THR A 509 -25.13 -18.28 -1.88
N ALA A 510 -24.39 -19.00 -1.03
CA ALA A 510 -24.54 -18.96 0.42
C ALA A 510 -23.69 -17.82 1.01
N PHE A 511 -24.31 -17.02 1.86
CA PHE A 511 -23.65 -15.93 2.60
C PHE A 511 -23.35 -16.42 4.01
N LEU A 512 -22.09 -16.53 4.37
CA LEU A 512 -21.67 -17.05 5.64
C LEU A 512 -20.99 -15.99 6.49
N ARG A 513 -21.38 -15.89 7.76
CA ARG A 513 -20.60 -15.19 8.76
C ARG A 513 -19.86 -16.23 9.58
N ILE A 514 -18.53 -16.15 9.55
CA ILE A 514 -17.67 -17.12 10.22
C ILE A 514 -16.78 -16.42 11.24
N LEU A 515 -16.34 -17.17 12.25
CA LEU A 515 -15.26 -16.77 13.15
C LEU A 515 -14.00 -17.52 12.74
N ARG A 516 -12.93 -16.78 12.48
CA ARG A 516 -11.59 -17.31 12.18
C ARG A 516 -10.58 -16.67 13.14
N GLY A 517 -9.95 -17.47 13.99
CA GLY A 517 -9.01 -16.96 15.00
C GLY A 517 -9.62 -15.90 15.93
N GLY A 518 -10.90 -16.02 16.26
CA GLY A 518 -11.63 -15.06 17.09
C GLY A 518 -12.11 -13.78 16.36
N GLN A 519 -11.86 -13.66 15.06
CA GLN A 519 -12.35 -12.54 14.24
C GLN A 519 -13.54 -12.96 13.39
N GLU A 520 -14.57 -12.10 13.35
CA GLU A 520 -15.68 -12.28 12.42
C GLU A 520 -15.27 -11.96 11.00
N THR A 521 -15.62 -12.86 10.08
CA THR A 521 -15.38 -12.74 8.65
C THR A 521 -16.63 -13.09 7.88
N PHE A 522 -16.94 -12.33 6.82
CA PHE A 522 -18.02 -12.61 5.91
C PHE A 522 -17.48 -13.31 4.65
N VAL A 523 -18.04 -14.48 4.33
CA VAL A 523 -17.61 -15.30 3.18
C VAL A 523 -18.82 -15.64 2.33
N THR A 524 -18.68 -15.55 1.01
CA THR A 524 -19.71 -15.98 0.04
C THR A 524 -19.23 -17.25 -0.64
N VAL A 525 -20.10 -18.26 -0.70
CA VAL A 525 -19.80 -19.57 -1.29
C VAL A 525 -20.88 -19.89 -2.31
N THR A 526 -20.51 -20.07 -3.57
CA THR A 526 -21.44 -20.42 -4.64
C THR A 526 -21.54 -21.94 -4.73
N LYS A 527 -22.76 -22.49 -4.61
CA LYS A 527 -23.02 -23.94 -4.68
C LYS A 527 -22.83 -24.42 -6.12
N GLU A 528 -22.02 -25.42 -6.31
CA GLU A 528 -21.80 -26.09 -7.62
C GLU A 528 -22.98 -26.93 -8.05
#